data_0287d5d38c97ae04822eae550b52a8d7
#
_entry.id   0287d5d38c97ae04822eae550b52a8d7
#
_cell.length_a   1.000
_cell.length_b   1.000
_cell.length_c   1.000
_cell.angle_alpha   90.00
_cell.angle_beta   90.00
_cell.angle_gamma   90.00
#
_symmetry.space_group_name_H-M   'P 1'
#
loop_
_entity.id
_entity.type
_entity.pdbx_description
1 polymer ?
#
loop_
_entity_poly.entity_id
_entity_poly.type
_entity_poly.pdbx_seq_one_letter_code
_entity_poly.pdbx_strand_id
1 'polypeptide(L)'
;TFDLYEDIKRYSKVVEMDEIRENDYNLNIRRYADTSPPPEQFDVRAILQGGIPVSEIEDEYIQETLQGMDVSCVFIRRDSDYYEFKSEIESKEQIKDFLDTDEQAVISQFERWWDKYKVSLHELDADVKKSEEVMWGYLKELGYE
;
A
#
# COMPACT_ATOMS: atom_id res chain seq x y z
N THR A 1 -29.43 -4.90 2.10
CA THR A 1 -28.98 -5.75 0.98
C THR A 1 -29.98 -6.88 0.67
N PHE A 2 -30.41 -7.62 1.67
CA PHE A 2 -31.33 -8.75 1.46
C PHE A 2 -32.74 -8.28 1.02
N ASP A 3 -33.17 -7.14 1.52
CA ASP A 3 -34.51 -6.61 1.24
C ASP A 3 -34.59 -5.74 -0.04
N LEU A 4 -33.44 -5.25 -0.53
CA LEU A 4 -33.39 -4.34 -1.67
C LEU A 4 -32.92 -4.98 -2.98
N TYR A 5 -32.39 -6.21 -2.94
CA TYR A 5 -31.82 -6.93 -4.10
C TYR A 5 -30.89 -6.01 -4.92
N GLU A 6 -29.93 -5.37 -4.25
CA GLU A 6 -28.97 -4.44 -4.86
C GLU A 6 -27.59 -5.06 -4.98
N ASP A 7 -26.93 -4.77 -6.08
CA ASP A 7 -25.52 -5.06 -6.27
C ASP A 7 -24.68 -4.12 -5.40
N ILE A 8 -23.86 -4.69 -4.54
CA ILE A 8 -22.86 -3.94 -3.79
C ILE A 8 -21.49 -4.44 -4.24
N LYS A 9 -20.72 -3.56 -4.85
CA LYS A 9 -19.38 -3.86 -5.36
C LYS A 9 -18.55 -4.58 -4.29
N ARG A 10 -18.01 -5.75 -4.63
CA ARG A 10 -17.22 -6.65 -3.77
C ARG A 10 -17.96 -7.32 -2.60
N TYR A 11 -19.21 -7.07 -2.42
CA TYR A 11 -19.97 -7.63 -1.31
C TYR A 11 -21.13 -8.51 -1.75
N SER A 12 -21.93 -8.04 -2.68
CA SER A 12 -23.09 -8.77 -3.19
C SER A 12 -23.33 -8.49 -4.66
N LYS A 13 -23.80 -9.52 -5.38
CA LYS A 13 -24.30 -9.41 -6.76
C LYS A 13 -25.64 -10.12 -6.82
N VAL A 14 -26.61 -9.48 -7.43
CA VAL A 14 -27.88 -10.11 -7.80
C VAL A 14 -27.64 -10.90 -9.08
N VAL A 15 -27.87 -12.20 -9.03
CA VAL A 15 -27.59 -13.12 -10.13
C VAL A 15 -28.90 -13.71 -10.64
N GLU A 16 -29.13 -13.62 -11.93
CA GLU A 16 -30.30 -14.22 -12.58
C GLU A 16 -30.15 -15.74 -12.64
N MET A 17 -31.31 -16.41 -12.63
CA MET A 17 -31.34 -17.87 -12.60
C MET A 17 -30.71 -18.54 -13.84
N ASP A 18 -30.71 -17.83 -14.97
CA ASP A 18 -30.09 -18.29 -16.20
C ASP A 18 -28.55 -18.25 -16.12
N GLU A 19 -27.95 -17.24 -15.48
CA GLU A 19 -26.51 -17.19 -15.20
C GLU A 19 -26.06 -18.31 -14.24
N ILE A 20 -26.90 -18.66 -13.26
CA ILE A 20 -26.64 -19.79 -12.35
C ILE A 20 -26.69 -21.11 -13.13
N ARG A 21 -27.65 -21.28 -14.03
CA ARG A 21 -27.79 -22.47 -14.88
C ARG A 21 -26.60 -22.64 -15.84
N GLU A 22 -26.12 -21.58 -16.46
CA GLU A 22 -24.93 -21.58 -17.32
C GLU A 22 -23.65 -21.99 -16.57
N ASN A 23 -23.61 -21.73 -15.27
CA ASN A 23 -22.51 -22.14 -14.37
C ASN A 23 -22.76 -23.50 -13.68
N ASP A 24 -23.56 -24.39 -14.29
CA ASP A 24 -23.87 -25.72 -13.78
C ASP A 24 -24.42 -25.70 -12.34
N TYR A 25 -25.24 -24.71 -12.00
CA TYR A 25 -25.77 -24.49 -10.64
C TYR A 25 -24.71 -24.37 -9.55
N ASN A 26 -23.52 -23.96 -9.90
CA ASN A 26 -22.42 -23.73 -8.96
C ASN A 26 -22.64 -22.43 -8.19
N LEU A 27 -22.97 -22.48 -6.92
CA LEU A 27 -23.25 -21.34 -6.05
C LEU A 27 -22.00 -20.77 -5.37
N ASN A 28 -20.81 -21.00 -5.92
CA ASN A 28 -19.59 -20.38 -5.38
C ASN A 28 -19.61 -18.87 -5.63
N ILE A 29 -19.69 -18.09 -4.57
CA ILE A 29 -19.80 -16.62 -4.59
C ILE A 29 -18.72 -15.97 -5.46
N ARG A 30 -17.50 -16.48 -5.45
CA ARG A 30 -16.38 -15.93 -6.26
C ARG A 30 -16.60 -15.98 -7.77
N ARG A 31 -17.56 -16.77 -8.25
CA ARG A 31 -17.93 -16.80 -9.68
C ARG A 31 -18.82 -15.64 -10.09
N TYR A 32 -19.56 -15.09 -9.14
CA TYR A 32 -20.59 -14.08 -9.41
C TYR A 32 -20.22 -12.70 -8.86
N ALA A 33 -19.63 -12.66 -7.68
CA ALA A 33 -19.15 -11.43 -7.07
C ALA A 33 -17.64 -11.51 -6.89
N ASP A 34 -16.91 -10.58 -7.52
CA ASP A 34 -15.49 -10.44 -7.31
C ASP A 34 -15.23 -9.77 -5.95
N THR A 35 -14.92 -10.60 -4.97
CA THR A 35 -14.56 -10.18 -3.61
C THR A 35 -13.05 -9.97 -3.44
N SER A 36 -12.28 -10.14 -4.52
CA SER A 36 -10.83 -9.95 -4.48
C SER A 36 -10.50 -8.51 -4.13
N PRO A 37 -9.47 -8.27 -3.29
CA PRO A 37 -8.94 -6.92 -3.14
C PRO A 37 -8.47 -6.40 -4.50
N PRO A 38 -8.48 -5.07 -4.73
CA PRO A 38 -7.95 -4.51 -5.97
C PRO A 38 -6.53 -5.03 -6.18
N PRO A 39 -6.13 -5.28 -7.44
CA PRO A 39 -4.76 -5.64 -7.73
C PRO A 39 -3.85 -4.53 -7.23
N GLU A 40 -2.76 -4.91 -6.56
CA GLU A 40 -1.77 -3.97 -6.09
C GLU A 40 -1.20 -3.20 -7.28
N GLN A 41 -1.28 -1.88 -7.20
CA GLN A 41 -0.66 -1.03 -8.21
C GLN A 41 0.83 -0.89 -7.88
N PHE A 42 1.68 -1.15 -8.87
CA PHE A 42 3.11 -0.99 -8.75
C PHE A 42 3.55 0.24 -9.57
N ASP A 43 3.94 1.29 -8.88
CA ASP A 43 4.58 2.45 -9.49
C ASP A 43 6.09 2.26 -9.46
N VAL A 44 6.69 2.04 -10.64
CA VAL A 44 8.13 1.78 -10.77
C VAL A 44 8.96 2.96 -10.26
N ARG A 45 8.50 4.21 -10.50
CA ARG A 45 9.20 5.40 -10.03
C ARG A 45 9.18 5.51 -8.51
N ALA A 46 8.03 5.19 -7.89
CA ALA A 46 7.90 5.13 -6.44
C ALA A 46 8.82 4.07 -5.82
N ILE A 47 8.94 2.90 -6.44
CA ILE A 47 9.84 1.83 -5.97
C ILE A 47 11.31 2.24 -6.09
N LEU A 48 11.70 2.88 -7.20
CA LEU A 48 13.08 3.29 -7.44
C LEU A 48 13.53 4.47 -6.59
N GLN A 49 12.67 5.47 -6.44
CA GLN A 49 12.99 6.77 -5.85
C GLN A 49 12.30 7.03 -4.51
N GLY A 50 11.45 6.10 -4.06
CA GLY A 50 10.58 6.30 -2.93
C GLY A 50 9.41 7.25 -3.23
N GLY A 51 8.57 7.47 -2.23
CA GLY A 51 7.38 8.31 -2.32
C GLY A 51 6.11 7.55 -2.63
N ILE A 52 5.00 8.02 -2.06
CA ILE A 52 3.67 7.42 -2.20
C ILE A 52 2.94 8.10 -3.33
N PRO A 53 2.49 7.38 -4.38
CA PRO A 53 1.76 7.98 -5.49
C PRO A 53 0.46 8.63 -5.01
N VAL A 54 0.19 9.85 -5.47
CA VAL A 54 -1.07 10.57 -5.21
C VAL A 54 -2.25 9.72 -5.68
N SER A 55 -2.12 9.06 -6.84
CA SER A 55 -3.15 8.18 -7.39
C SER A 55 -3.52 7.00 -6.49
N GLU A 56 -2.57 6.51 -5.68
CA GLU A 56 -2.85 5.42 -4.73
C GLU A 56 -3.61 5.94 -3.50
N ILE A 57 -3.28 7.16 -3.05
CA ILE A 57 -4.01 7.80 -1.94
C ILE A 57 -5.44 8.18 -2.37
N GLU A 58 -5.62 8.66 -3.60
CA GLU A 58 -6.91 9.06 -4.18
C GLU A 58 -7.76 7.87 -4.68
N ASP A 59 -7.26 6.64 -4.61
CA ASP A 59 -8.03 5.46 -4.97
C ASP A 59 -9.29 5.35 -4.11
N GLU A 60 -10.44 5.07 -4.74
CA GLU A 60 -11.76 5.04 -4.10
C GLU A 60 -11.80 4.11 -2.88
N TYR A 61 -11.17 2.94 -2.99
CA TYR A 61 -11.11 1.96 -1.89
C TYR A 61 -10.27 2.47 -0.71
N ILE A 62 -9.17 3.15 -1.01
CA ILE A 62 -8.32 3.76 0.01
C ILE A 62 -9.04 4.91 0.70
N GLN A 63 -9.73 5.76 -0.05
CA GLN A 63 -10.52 6.87 0.51
C GLN A 63 -11.67 6.37 1.40
N GLU A 64 -12.32 5.28 1.05
CA GLU A 64 -13.30 4.61 1.91
C GLU A 64 -12.66 4.12 3.23
N THR A 65 -11.47 3.57 3.17
CA THR A 65 -10.71 3.10 4.35
C THR A 65 -10.29 4.27 5.24
N LEU A 66 -9.83 5.35 4.64
CA LEU A 66 -9.40 6.56 5.35
C LEU A 66 -10.55 7.39 5.90
N GLN A 67 -11.78 7.16 5.44
CA GLN A 67 -13.00 7.86 5.88
C GLN A 67 -12.89 9.40 5.83
N GLY A 68 -12.17 9.93 4.85
CA GLY A 68 -11.94 11.36 4.70
C GLY A 68 -10.89 11.94 5.65
N MET A 69 -10.06 11.13 6.28
CA MET A 69 -8.95 11.58 7.12
C MET A 69 -7.97 12.43 6.31
N ASP A 70 -7.48 13.50 6.93
CA ASP A 70 -6.42 14.32 6.36
C ASP A 70 -5.07 13.61 6.46
N VAL A 71 -4.55 13.18 5.33
CA VAL A 71 -3.25 12.49 5.23
C VAL A 71 -2.05 13.41 5.51
N SER A 72 -2.26 14.73 5.56
CA SER A 72 -1.21 15.72 5.85
C SER A 72 -0.66 15.62 7.28
N CYS A 73 -1.34 14.91 8.17
CA CYS A 73 -0.83 14.61 9.51
C CYS A 73 0.45 13.73 9.45
N VAL A 74 0.55 12.83 8.47
CA VAL A 74 1.66 11.88 8.32
C VAL A 74 2.54 12.21 7.11
N PHE A 75 1.94 12.76 6.04
CA PHE A 75 2.62 12.99 4.77
C PHE A 75 2.92 14.46 4.49
N ILE A 76 3.99 14.68 3.73
CA ILE A 76 4.33 15.96 3.08
C ILE A 76 4.27 15.74 1.58
N ARG A 77 3.70 16.67 0.86
CA ARG A 77 3.70 16.63 -0.61
C ARG A 77 5.10 16.92 -1.13
N ARG A 78 5.71 15.94 -1.82
CA ARG A 78 7.03 16.07 -2.43
C ARG A 78 6.95 16.83 -3.76
N ASP A 79 6.04 16.40 -4.63
CA ASP A 79 5.82 16.98 -5.95
C ASP A 79 4.34 16.84 -6.38
N SER A 80 4.02 17.03 -7.66
CA SER A 80 2.65 16.91 -8.18
C SER A 80 2.06 15.50 -8.02
N ASP A 81 2.91 14.48 -8.06
CA ASP A 81 2.53 13.08 -8.23
C ASP A 81 2.80 12.21 -6.99
N TYR A 82 3.61 12.72 -6.04
CA TYR A 82 4.07 11.92 -4.91
C TYR A 82 4.02 12.67 -3.58
N TYR A 83 3.72 11.91 -2.52
CA TYR A 83 3.88 12.28 -1.12
C TYR A 83 5.09 11.57 -0.50
N GLU A 84 5.59 12.11 0.59
CA GLU A 84 6.62 11.49 1.44
C GLU A 84 6.17 11.49 2.90
N PHE A 85 6.67 10.54 3.68
CA PHE A 85 6.52 10.59 5.13
C PHE A 85 7.25 11.79 5.71
N LYS A 86 6.66 12.43 6.71
CA LYS A 86 7.33 13.50 7.46
C LYS A 86 8.64 12.99 8.04
N SER A 87 9.68 13.83 8.02
CA SER A 87 11.00 13.49 8.56
C SER A 87 11.01 13.23 10.08
N GLU A 88 9.98 13.68 10.77
CA GLU A 88 9.76 13.46 12.21
C GLU A 88 9.35 12.03 12.53
N ILE A 89 8.87 11.28 11.52
CA ILE A 89 8.48 9.87 11.64
C ILE A 89 9.68 9.02 11.24
N GLU A 90 10.41 8.55 12.26
CA GLU A 90 11.62 7.75 12.08
C GLU A 90 11.36 6.24 12.06
N SER A 91 10.22 5.81 12.62
CA SER A 91 9.85 4.41 12.69
C SER A 91 8.36 4.19 12.43
N LYS A 92 8.03 2.97 12.01
CA LYS A 92 6.66 2.54 11.69
C LYS A 92 5.72 2.66 12.91
N GLU A 93 6.23 2.37 14.09
CA GLU A 93 5.48 2.41 15.34
C GLU A 93 5.02 3.83 15.70
N GLN A 94 5.79 4.84 15.29
CA GLN A 94 5.46 6.25 15.54
C GLN A 94 4.30 6.75 14.67
N ILE A 95 3.98 6.09 13.57
CA ILE A 95 2.87 6.49 12.68
C ILE A 95 1.57 6.66 13.47
N LYS A 96 1.31 5.74 14.40
CA LYS A 96 0.12 5.79 15.25
C LYS A 96 0.02 7.08 16.07
N ASP A 97 1.15 7.62 16.52
CA ASP A 97 1.19 8.83 17.36
C ASP A 97 0.83 10.10 16.56
N PHE A 98 1.00 10.05 15.24
CA PHE A 98 0.66 11.15 14.32
C PHE A 98 -0.78 11.04 13.77
N LEU A 99 -1.39 9.84 13.87
CA LEU A 99 -2.77 9.60 13.48
C LEU A 99 -3.68 9.89 14.68
N ASP A 100 -4.64 10.79 14.49
CA ASP A 100 -5.68 11.06 15.51
C ASP A 100 -6.82 10.04 15.41
N THR A 101 -6.45 8.75 15.37
CA THR A 101 -7.40 7.64 15.29
C THR A 101 -6.84 6.36 15.89
N ASP A 102 -7.71 5.58 16.48
CA ASP A 102 -7.43 4.21 16.94
C ASP A 102 -7.94 3.14 15.95
N GLU A 103 -8.44 3.54 14.80
CA GLU A 103 -8.95 2.61 13.80
C GLU A 103 -7.83 1.77 13.18
N GLN A 104 -7.82 0.49 13.51
CA GLN A 104 -6.77 -0.43 13.07
C GLN A 104 -6.65 -0.55 11.55
N ALA A 105 -7.75 -0.41 10.82
CA ALA A 105 -7.74 -0.46 9.36
C ALA A 105 -6.96 0.72 8.75
N VAL A 106 -7.15 1.92 9.30
CA VAL A 106 -6.44 3.14 8.90
C VAL A 106 -4.95 3.01 9.23
N ILE A 107 -4.62 2.66 10.48
CA ILE A 107 -3.23 2.49 10.93
C ILE A 107 -2.52 1.48 10.04
N SER A 108 -3.13 0.31 9.77
CA SER A 108 -2.56 -0.73 8.93
C SER A 108 -2.34 -0.28 7.48
N GLN A 109 -3.15 0.64 6.96
CA GLN A 109 -2.94 1.19 5.63
C GLN A 109 -1.70 2.09 5.57
N PHE A 110 -1.48 2.96 6.56
CA PHE A 110 -0.27 3.77 6.64
C PHE A 110 0.99 2.93 6.87
N GLU A 111 0.89 1.86 7.69
CA GLU A 111 1.98 0.89 7.89
C GLU A 111 2.35 0.14 6.60
N ARG A 112 1.37 -0.21 5.76
CA ARG A 112 1.62 -0.81 4.43
C ARG A 112 2.36 0.15 3.50
N TRP A 113 1.98 1.43 3.49
CA TRP A 113 2.69 2.44 2.70
C TRP A 113 4.11 2.66 3.20
N TRP A 114 4.33 2.58 4.52
CA TRP A 114 5.66 2.61 5.11
C TRP A 114 6.52 1.46 4.57
N ASP A 115 6.04 0.24 4.69
CA ASP A 115 6.77 -0.96 4.25
C ASP A 115 7.04 -0.95 2.73
N LYS A 116 6.15 -0.36 1.94
CA LYS A 116 6.23 -0.34 0.48
C LYS A 116 7.11 0.79 -0.07
N TYR A 117 7.12 1.95 0.56
CA TYR A 117 7.66 3.17 -0.05
C TYR A 117 8.69 3.93 0.79
N LYS A 118 8.88 3.60 2.07
CA LYS A 118 9.83 4.34 2.92
C LYS A 118 11.26 4.16 2.47
N VAL A 119 11.64 2.96 2.03
CA VAL A 119 12.98 2.65 1.55
C VAL A 119 12.94 2.43 0.05
N SER A 120 13.63 3.29 -0.69
CA SER A 120 13.76 3.15 -2.14
C SER A 120 14.87 2.17 -2.53
N LEU A 121 14.81 1.61 -3.74
CA LEU A 121 15.89 0.79 -4.28
C LEU A 121 17.20 1.56 -4.39
N HIS A 122 17.14 2.86 -4.70
CA HIS A 122 18.33 3.71 -4.76
C HIS A 122 19.02 3.85 -3.39
N GLU A 123 18.25 3.95 -2.30
CA GLU A 123 18.80 3.98 -0.94
C GLU A 123 19.45 2.64 -0.58
N LEU A 124 18.77 1.52 -0.90
CA LEU A 124 19.33 0.18 -0.68
C LEU A 124 20.63 -0.03 -1.46
N ASP A 125 20.69 0.37 -2.73
CA ASP A 125 21.91 0.28 -3.54
C ASP A 125 23.05 1.13 -2.98
N ALA A 126 22.74 2.32 -2.44
CA ALA A 126 23.73 3.17 -1.81
C ALA A 126 24.27 2.53 -0.51
N ASP A 127 23.40 1.95 0.30
CA ASP A 127 23.79 1.26 1.54
C ASP A 127 24.63 0.00 1.25
N VAL A 128 24.28 -0.76 0.22
CA VAL A 128 25.06 -1.92 -0.23
C VAL A 128 26.46 -1.48 -0.63
N LYS A 129 26.60 -0.46 -1.50
CA LYS A 129 27.90 0.07 -1.94
C LYS A 129 28.75 0.54 -0.77
N LYS A 130 28.15 1.27 0.16
CA LYS A 130 28.84 1.73 1.37
C LYS A 130 29.34 0.56 2.23
N SER A 131 28.52 -0.48 2.39
CA SER A 131 28.90 -1.69 3.12
C SER A 131 30.02 -2.45 2.42
N GLU A 132 30.01 -2.52 1.08
CA GLU A 132 31.09 -3.09 0.28
C GLU A 132 32.40 -2.32 0.46
N GLU A 133 32.36 -0.99 0.43
CA GLU A 133 33.55 -0.15 0.64
C GLU A 133 34.18 -0.38 2.02
N VAL A 134 33.34 -0.48 3.06
CA VAL A 134 33.80 -0.76 4.44
C VAL A 134 34.43 -2.16 4.50
N MET A 135 33.79 -3.15 3.90
CA MET A 135 34.32 -4.52 3.83
C MET A 135 35.67 -4.56 3.13
N TRP A 136 35.81 -3.92 1.97
CA TRP A 136 37.07 -3.83 1.25
C TRP A 136 38.17 -3.11 2.06
N GLY A 137 37.79 -2.08 2.85
CA GLY A 137 38.69 -1.43 3.78
C GLY A 137 39.29 -2.43 4.77
N TYR A 138 38.45 -3.22 5.44
CA TYR A 138 38.93 -4.25 6.38
C TYR A 138 39.77 -5.34 5.71
N LEU A 139 39.40 -5.80 4.49
CA LEU A 139 40.18 -6.78 3.77
C LEU A 139 41.60 -6.27 3.44
N LYS A 140 41.74 -5.02 3.03
CA LYS A 140 43.04 -4.39 2.81
C LYS A 140 43.90 -4.31 4.08
N GLU A 141 43.28 -3.95 5.22
CA GLU A 141 43.98 -3.94 6.51
C GLU A 141 44.48 -5.32 6.92
N LEU A 142 43.78 -6.37 6.51
CA LEU A 142 44.15 -7.77 6.77
C LEU A 142 45.15 -8.33 5.71
N GLY A 143 45.52 -7.53 4.72
CA GLY A 143 46.51 -7.93 3.68
C GLY A 143 45.94 -8.71 2.51
N TYR A 144 44.62 -8.66 2.28
CA TYR A 144 44.01 -9.19 1.07
C TYR A 144 43.95 -8.06 0.02
N GLU A 145 44.55 -8.30 -1.16
CA GLU A 145 44.49 -7.43 -2.32
C GLU A 145 43.23 -7.65 -3.17
#